data_4c7a5c1329ca2adb7fc0f199da9ada49
#
_entry.id   4c7a5c1329ca2adb7fc0f199da9ada49
#
_cell.length_a   1.000
_cell.length_b   1.000
_cell.length_c   1.000
_cell.angle_alpha   90.00
_cell.angle_beta   90.00
_cell.angle_gamma   90.00
#
_symmetry.space_group_name_H-M   'P 1'
#
loop_
_entity.id
_entity.type
_entity.pdbx_description
1 polymer ?
#
loop_
_entity_poly.entity_id
_entity_poly.type
_entity_poly.pdbx_seq_one_letter_code
_entity_poly.pdbx_strand_id
1 'polypeptide(L)'
;PDLTHKVANALGNAYIDNHLESRLAQTQKASDWLTSRLGGMREDLERAERELQSYRERENLVDVAGVATLTSREIEENQQRLAAARSRATELKSQYEVVGSTAGRYDERWETLPGVLQDTLAQRLKETEGEAAQNLSELSKRYGPKHPKYIAAQSNFDESLEVFRRQVRKVVSGFAKAYSQAVSDQQALSRALDESKRDIQGINRKRYELSQLEREVQTSRQLYNLFFTR
;
A
#
# COMPACT_ATOMS: atom_id res chain seq x y z
N PRO A 1 -3.74 50.77 -89.36
CA PRO A 1 -4.39 50.75 -88.04
C PRO A 1 -4.92 49.40 -87.64
N ASP A 2 -5.39 48.53 -88.56
CA ASP A 2 -6.02 47.25 -88.22
C ASP A 2 -5.02 46.21 -87.75
N LEU A 3 -3.79 46.21 -88.25
CA LEU A 3 -2.79 45.23 -87.84
C LEU A 3 -2.29 45.43 -86.37
N THR A 4 -2.12 46.72 -86.02
CA THR A 4 -1.65 47.08 -84.66
C THR A 4 -2.71 46.74 -83.60
N HIS A 5 -3.98 46.93 -83.94
CA HIS A 5 -5.08 46.59 -83.06
C HIS A 5 -5.22 45.05 -82.87
N LYS A 6 -5.07 44.30 -83.98
CA LYS A 6 -5.07 42.84 -83.94
C LYS A 6 -3.90 42.24 -83.10
N VAL A 7 -2.72 42.85 -83.31
CA VAL A 7 -1.52 42.42 -82.52
C VAL A 7 -1.64 42.76 -81.03
N ALA A 8 -2.16 43.97 -80.71
CA ALA A 8 -2.34 44.35 -79.33
C ALA A 8 -3.38 43.46 -78.60
N ASN A 9 -4.51 43.15 -79.33
CA ASN A 9 -5.52 42.23 -78.76
C ASN A 9 -4.99 40.82 -78.66
N ALA A 10 -4.19 40.30 -79.61
CA ALA A 10 -3.55 38.98 -79.51
C ALA A 10 -2.56 38.91 -78.35
N LEU A 11 -1.76 39.97 -78.13
CA LEU A 11 -0.83 40.05 -76.97
C LEU A 11 -1.60 40.15 -75.65
N GLY A 12 -2.65 40.92 -75.60
CA GLY A 12 -3.52 41.02 -74.41
C GLY A 12 -4.14 39.66 -74.04
N ASN A 13 -4.70 38.96 -75.02
CA ASN A 13 -5.29 37.65 -74.82
C ASN A 13 -4.23 36.64 -74.39
N ALA A 14 -3.06 36.57 -75.05
CA ALA A 14 -1.98 35.69 -74.67
C ALA A 14 -1.46 35.98 -73.25
N TYR A 15 -1.42 37.22 -72.83
CA TYR A 15 -1.08 37.61 -71.45
C TYR A 15 -2.09 37.09 -70.41
N ILE A 16 -3.40 37.30 -70.70
CA ILE A 16 -4.49 36.84 -69.86
C ILE A 16 -4.49 35.33 -69.76
N ASP A 17 -4.38 34.64 -70.89
CA ASP A 17 -4.31 33.16 -70.92
C ASP A 17 -3.11 32.61 -70.10
N ASN A 18 -1.94 33.16 -70.31
CA ASN A 18 -0.73 32.77 -69.52
C ASN A 18 -0.89 33.07 -68.05
N HIS A 19 -1.49 34.22 -67.70
CA HIS A 19 -1.74 34.58 -66.29
C HIS A 19 -2.77 33.64 -65.61
N LEU A 20 -3.84 33.28 -66.32
CA LEU A 20 -4.83 32.33 -65.87
C LEU A 20 -4.26 30.93 -65.74
N GLU A 21 -3.46 30.46 -66.70
CA GLU A 21 -2.80 29.17 -66.68
C GLU A 21 -1.81 29.07 -65.51
N SER A 22 -1.03 30.13 -65.25
CA SER A 22 -0.11 30.23 -64.12
C SER A 22 -0.86 30.16 -62.78
N ARG A 23 -2.00 30.88 -62.62
CA ARG A 23 -2.85 30.82 -61.41
C ARG A 23 -3.48 29.47 -61.23
N LEU A 24 -4.00 28.85 -62.29
CA LEU A 24 -4.55 27.49 -62.23
C LEU A 24 -3.48 26.49 -61.80
N ALA A 25 -2.25 26.53 -62.35
CA ALA A 25 -1.16 25.68 -61.97
C ALA A 25 -0.75 25.86 -60.49
N GLN A 26 -0.71 27.11 -59.99
CA GLN A 26 -0.46 27.40 -58.59
C GLN A 26 -1.58 26.85 -57.67
N THR A 27 -2.85 27.05 -58.05
CA THR A 27 -4.01 26.55 -57.30
C THR A 27 -4.00 25.00 -57.24
N GLN A 28 -3.70 24.35 -58.38
CA GLN A 28 -3.60 22.91 -58.46
C GLN A 28 -2.49 22.38 -57.53
N LYS A 29 -1.28 22.96 -57.57
CA LYS A 29 -0.17 22.60 -56.68
C LYS A 29 -0.55 22.79 -55.20
N ALA A 30 -1.22 23.86 -54.86
CA ALA A 30 -1.71 24.11 -53.49
C ALA A 30 -2.75 23.05 -53.06
N SER A 31 -3.68 22.69 -53.95
CA SER A 31 -4.71 21.67 -53.71
C SER A 31 -4.06 20.28 -53.51
N ASP A 32 -3.13 19.90 -54.37
CA ASP A 32 -2.42 18.64 -54.27
C ASP A 32 -1.59 18.55 -53.00
N TRP A 33 -0.93 19.65 -52.61
CA TRP A 33 -0.19 19.73 -51.32
C TRP A 33 -1.11 19.60 -50.13
N LEU A 34 -2.26 20.32 -50.13
CA LEU A 34 -3.25 20.23 -49.05
C LEU A 34 -3.83 18.82 -48.93
N THR A 35 -4.19 18.20 -50.07
CA THR A 35 -4.70 16.82 -50.09
C THR A 35 -3.70 15.82 -49.53
N SER A 36 -2.43 15.92 -49.94
CA SER A 36 -1.35 15.10 -49.42
C SER A 36 -1.13 15.32 -47.91
N ARG A 37 -1.18 16.59 -47.47
CA ARG A 37 -1.01 16.94 -46.07
C ARG A 37 -2.14 16.42 -45.19
N LEU A 38 -3.40 16.53 -45.64
CA LEU A 38 -4.57 15.95 -44.99
C LEU A 38 -4.49 14.42 -44.91
N GLY A 39 -4.01 13.77 -45.98
CA GLY A 39 -3.77 12.34 -46.00
C GLY A 39 -2.78 11.92 -44.90
N GLY A 40 -1.64 12.61 -44.80
CA GLY A 40 -0.66 12.36 -43.75
C GLY A 40 -1.19 12.58 -42.33
N MET A 41 -1.96 13.68 -42.12
CA MET A 41 -2.58 13.94 -40.80
C MET A 41 -3.63 12.89 -40.40
N ARG A 42 -4.36 12.35 -41.38
CA ARG A 42 -5.30 11.26 -41.14
C ARG A 42 -4.57 9.99 -40.73
N GLU A 43 -3.50 9.65 -41.41
CA GLU A 43 -2.68 8.49 -41.05
C GLU A 43 -2.07 8.63 -39.66
N ASP A 44 -1.58 9.82 -39.29
CA ASP A 44 -1.07 10.12 -37.96
C ASP A 44 -2.15 9.96 -36.88
N LEU A 45 -3.38 10.47 -37.13
CA LEU A 45 -4.51 10.28 -36.22
C LEU A 45 -4.87 8.81 -36.06
N GLU A 46 -5.00 8.07 -37.15
CA GLU A 46 -5.31 6.64 -37.12
C GLU A 46 -4.22 5.82 -36.41
N ARG A 47 -2.96 6.23 -36.51
CA ARG A 47 -1.83 5.62 -35.79
C ARG A 47 -1.98 5.89 -34.28
N ALA A 48 -2.17 7.13 -33.88
CA ALA A 48 -2.32 7.50 -32.49
C ALA A 48 -3.54 6.81 -31.83
N GLU A 49 -4.67 6.70 -32.55
CA GLU A 49 -5.85 5.99 -32.07
C GLU A 49 -5.59 4.47 -31.90
N ARG A 50 -4.86 3.84 -32.82
CA ARG A 50 -4.45 2.44 -32.69
C ARG A 50 -3.49 2.21 -31.51
N GLU A 51 -2.54 3.11 -31.32
CA GLU A 51 -1.60 3.04 -30.17
C GLU A 51 -2.33 3.17 -28.84
N LEU A 52 -3.25 4.12 -28.74
CA LEU A 52 -4.10 4.28 -27.54
C LEU A 52 -4.93 3.03 -27.27
N GLN A 53 -5.57 2.47 -28.30
CA GLN A 53 -6.40 1.28 -28.15
C GLN A 53 -5.57 0.07 -27.77
N SER A 54 -4.43 -0.17 -28.43
CA SER A 54 -3.53 -1.29 -28.10
C SER A 54 -2.93 -1.17 -26.70
N TYR A 55 -2.66 0.06 -26.24
CA TYR A 55 -2.21 0.29 -24.87
C TYR A 55 -3.28 -0.05 -23.84
N ARG A 56 -4.54 0.38 -24.07
CA ARG A 56 -5.68 0.04 -23.20
C ARG A 56 -5.91 -1.46 -23.09
N GLU A 57 -5.83 -2.17 -24.21
CA GLU A 57 -6.00 -3.62 -24.27
C GLU A 57 -4.86 -4.36 -23.57
N ARG A 58 -3.62 -4.02 -23.89
CA ARG A 58 -2.42 -4.64 -23.32
C ARG A 58 -2.34 -4.48 -21.80
N GLU A 59 -2.66 -3.29 -21.30
CA GLU A 59 -2.59 -2.98 -19.87
C GLU A 59 -3.90 -3.28 -19.13
N ASN A 60 -4.92 -3.79 -19.84
CA ASN A 60 -6.26 -4.10 -19.30
C ASN A 60 -6.89 -2.91 -18.53
N LEU A 61 -6.80 -1.71 -19.11
CA LEU A 61 -7.19 -0.46 -18.49
C LEU A 61 -8.69 -0.17 -18.69
N VAL A 62 -9.55 -0.99 -18.05
CA VAL A 62 -11.02 -0.80 -18.13
C VAL A 62 -11.50 0.30 -17.19
N ASP A 63 -10.97 0.34 -15.95
CA ASP A 63 -11.30 1.38 -14.94
C ASP A 63 -10.09 1.73 -14.06
N VAL A 64 -9.18 2.52 -14.58
CA VAL A 64 -7.97 2.93 -13.86
C VAL A 64 -8.28 3.83 -12.67
N ALA A 65 -9.33 4.64 -12.76
CA ALA A 65 -9.71 5.58 -11.70
C ALA A 65 -10.34 4.84 -10.51
N GLY A 66 -11.20 3.87 -10.76
CA GLY A 66 -11.80 3.03 -9.73
C GLY A 66 -10.76 2.19 -9.00
N VAL A 67 -9.86 1.53 -9.73
CA VAL A 67 -8.78 0.73 -9.15
C VAL A 67 -7.85 1.60 -8.29
N ALA A 68 -7.44 2.78 -8.77
CA ALA A 68 -6.61 3.70 -7.99
C ALA A 68 -7.29 4.14 -6.69
N THR A 69 -8.61 4.38 -6.72
CA THR A 69 -9.39 4.76 -5.54
C THR A 69 -9.46 3.62 -4.52
N LEU A 70 -9.69 2.39 -4.98
CA LEU A 70 -9.73 1.19 -4.12
C LEU A 70 -8.37 0.95 -3.48
N THR A 71 -7.28 0.98 -4.26
CA THR A 71 -5.92 0.80 -3.73
C THR A 71 -5.55 1.89 -2.73
N SER A 72 -5.99 3.14 -2.93
CA SER A 72 -5.75 4.24 -1.98
C SER A 72 -6.46 3.98 -0.64
N ARG A 73 -7.70 3.50 -0.65
CA ARG A 73 -8.44 3.12 0.57
C ARG A 73 -7.76 1.95 1.29
N GLU A 74 -7.31 0.95 0.55
CA GLU A 74 -6.58 -0.18 1.10
C GLU A 74 -5.27 0.26 1.78
N ILE A 75 -4.55 1.22 1.20
CA ILE A 75 -3.36 1.83 1.81
C ILE A 75 -3.73 2.50 3.15
N GLU A 76 -4.80 3.29 3.20
CA GLU A 76 -5.26 3.95 4.42
C GLU A 76 -5.64 2.93 5.51
N GLU A 77 -6.40 1.89 5.16
CA GLU A 77 -6.76 0.83 6.09
C GLU A 77 -5.52 0.07 6.60
N ASN A 78 -4.61 -0.30 5.71
CA ASN A 78 -3.39 -0.99 6.09
C ASN A 78 -2.47 -0.12 6.97
N GLN A 79 -2.43 1.20 6.75
CA GLN A 79 -1.73 2.14 7.63
C GLN A 79 -2.32 2.17 9.04
N GLN A 80 -3.66 2.22 9.17
CA GLN A 80 -4.34 2.19 10.47
C GLN A 80 -4.11 0.87 11.20
N ARG A 81 -4.24 -0.27 10.49
CA ARG A 81 -3.97 -1.60 11.04
C ARG A 81 -2.52 -1.76 11.48
N LEU A 82 -1.57 -1.24 10.69
CA LEU A 82 -0.15 -1.28 11.03
C LEU A 82 0.16 -0.42 12.26
N ALA A 83 -0.47 0.76 12.39
CA ALA A 83 -0.31 1.60 13.57
C ALA A 83 -0.81 0.88 14.84
N ALA A 84 -1.99 0.24 14.78
CA ALA A 84 -2.54 -0.56 15.87
C ALA A 84 -1.64 -1.77 16.22
N ALA A 85 -1.14 -2.48 15.21
CA ALA A 85 -0.23 -3.62 15.40
C ALA A 85 1.10 -3.19 16.05
N ARG A 86 1.65 -2.03 15.66
CA ARG A 86 2.85 -1.46 16.27
C ARG A 86 2.63 -1.10 17.74
N SER A 87 1.50 -0.47 18.06
CA SER A 87 1.15 -0.14 19.45
C SER A 87 1.07 -1.41 20.31
N ARG A 88 0.38 -2.44 19.82
CA ARG A 88 0.26 -3.72 20.50
C ARG A 88 1.61 -4.43 20.66
N ALA A 89 2.45 -4.42 19.62
CA ALA A 89 3.79 -5.03 19.72
C ALA A 89 4.66 -4.28 20.72
N THR A 90 4.56 -2.95 20.83
CA THR A 90 5.29 -2.14 21.81
C THR A 90 4.83 -2.41 23.24
N GLU A 91 3.53 -2.54 23.47
CA GLU A 91 2.95 -2.89 24.76
C GLU A 91 3.44 -4.28 25.23
N LEU A 92 3.32 -5.27 24.36
CA LEU A 92 3.78 -6.63 24.65
C LEU A 92 5.30 -6.72 24.81
N LYS A 93 6.04 -5.86 24.11
CA LYS A 93 7.49 -5.76 24.24
C LYS A 93 7.91 -5.39 25.66
N SER A 94 7.27 -4.40 26.26
CA SER A 94 7.59 -3.99 27.64
C SER A 94 7.39 -5.11 28.65
N GLN A 95 6.32 -5.90 28.50
CA GLN A 95 6.09 -7.08 29.32
C GLN A 95 7.12 -8.19 29.05
N TYR A 96 7.45 -8.44 27.80
CA TYR A 96 8.44 -9.44 27.39
C TYR A 96 9.86 -9.11 27.88
N GLU A 97 10.27 -7.84 27.88
CA GLU A 97 11.60 -7.40 28.33
C GLU A 97 11.83 -7.71 29.83
N VAL A 98 10.81 -7.57 30.67
CA VAL A 98 10.88 -7.98 32.08
C VAL A 98 11.13 -9.48 32.21
N VAL A 99 10.49 -10.28 31.34
CA VAL A 99 10.65 -11.74 31.31
C VAL A 99 12.01 -12.16 30.75
N GLY A 100 12.43 -11.54 29.63
CA GLY A 100 13.66 -11.87 28.92
C GLY A 100 14.93 -11.58 29.74
N SER A 101 14.89 -10.60 30.65
CA SER A 101 16.02 -10.23 31.49
C SER A 101 16.43 -11.32 32.51
N THR A 102 15.58 -12.33 32.71
CA THR A 102 15.77 -13.37 33.76
C THR A 102 16.31 -14.71 33.26
N ALA A 103 16.63 -14.80 31.95
CA ALA A 103 17.14 -16.01 31.30
C ALA A 103 16.32 -17.29 31.61
N GLY A 104 15.00 -17.16 31.76
CA GLY A 104 14.06 -18.25 32.04
C GLY A 104 14.04 -18.73 33.50
N ARG A 105 14.83 -18.12 34.41
CA ARG A 105 14.70 -18.36 35.84
C ARG A 105 13.52 -17.58 36.39
N TYR A 106 12.82 -18.17 37.39
CA TYR A 106 11.76 -17.48 38.09
C TYR A 106 12.29 -16.21 38.76
N ASP A 107 11.58 -15.10 38.58
CA ASP A 107 11.89 -13.81 39.18
C ASP A 107 10.61 -13.26 39.81
N GLU A 108 10.72 -12.78 41.05
CA GLU A 108 9.58 -12.21 41.81
C GLU A 108 8.93 -11.00 41.08
N ARG A 109 9.66 -10.28 40.24
CA ARG A 109 9.13 -9.20 39.39
C ARG A 109 8.02 -9.69 38.42
N TRP A 110 8.01 -11.00 38.13
CA TRP A 110 6.96 -11.57 37.27
C TRP A 110 5.59 -11.53 37.95
N GLU A 111 5.56 -11.61 39.31
CA GLU A 111 4.31 -11.54 40.08
C GLU A 111 3.61 -10.19 39.94
N THR A 112 4.37 -9.13 39.66
CA THR A 112 3.83 -7.76 39.48
C THR A 112 3.39 -7.44 38.06
N LEU A 113 3.58 -8.34 37.09
CA LEU A 113 3.15 -8.13 35.72
C LEU A 113 1.62 -8.06 35.63
N PRO A 114 1.05 -7.09 34.88
CA PRO A 114 -0.40 -6.93 34.78
C PRO A 114 -1.15 -8.19 34.39
N GLY A 115 -0.59 -8.99 33.47
CA GLY A 115 -1.23 -10.24 33.04
C GLY A 115 -1.19 -11.34 34.11
N VAL A 116 -0.21 -11.33 35.04
CA VAL A 116 -0.20 -12.24 36.19
C VAL A 116 -1.18 -11.77 37.25
N LEU A 117 -1.23 -10.45 37.51
CA LEU A 117 -2.18 -9.86 38.46
C LEU A 117 -3.65 -10.01 38.04
N GLN A 118 -3.92 -10.11 36.73
CA GLN A 118 -5.26 -10.32 36.18
C GLN A 118 -5.64 -11.79 36.01
N ASP A 119 -4.67 -12.73 36.17
CA ASP A 119 -4.94 -14.16 36.07
C ASP A 119 -5.65 -14.66 37.36
N THR A 120 -6.91 -15.03 37.23
CA THR A 120 -7.75 -15.45 38.37
C THR A 120 -7.21 -16.70 39.06
N LEU A 121 -6.54 -17.58 38.34
CA LEU A 121 -5.94 -18.77 38.94
C LEU A 121 -4.68 -18.41 39.72
N ALA A 122 -3.82 -17.52 39.18
CA ALA A 122 -2.64 -17.03 39.89
C ALA A 122 -3.04 -16.32 41.20
N GLN A 123 -4.12 -15.50 41.19
CA GLN A 123 -4.65 -14.83 42.37
C GLN A 123 -5.05 -15.85 43.47
N ARG A 124 -5.85 -16.85 43.10
CA ARG A 124 -6.29 -17.91 44.05
C ARG A 124 -5.10 -18.72 44.62
N LEU A 125 -4.15 -19.04 43.76
CA LEU A 125 -2.96 -19.77 44.19
C LEU A 125 -2.07 -18.91 45.09
N LYS A 126 -2.02 -17.61 44.92
CA LYS A 126 -1.32 -16.68 45.80
C LYS A 126 -2.01 -16.55 47.14
N GLU A 127 -3.35 -16.57 47.21
CA GLU A 127 -4.12 -16.64 48.45
C GLU A 127 -3.81 -17.94 49.21
N THR A 128 -3.84 -19.09 48.54
CA THR A 128 -3.50 -20.38 49.12
C THR A 128 -2.04 -20.44 49.67
N GLU A 129 -1.11 -19.88 48.92
CA GLU A 129 0.32 -19.76 49.36
C GLU A 129 0.41 -18.87 50.61
N GLY A 130 -0.33 -17.72 50.64
CA GLY A 130 -0.37 -16.85 51.82
C GLY A 130 -0.95 -17.52 53.07
N GLU A 131 -2.01 -18.30 52.91
CA GLU A 131 -2.61 -19.07 54.01
C GLU A 131 -1.60 -20.15 54.53
N ALA A 132 -0.93 -20.85 53.63
CA ALA A 132 0.06 -21.82 53.99
C ALA A 132 1.29 -21.18 54.69
N ALA A 133 1.73 -20.01 54.26
CA ALA A 133 2.77 -19.22 54.89
C ALA A 133 2.42 -18.77 56.31
N GLN A 134 1.18 -18.33 56.52
CA GLN A 134 0.67 -17.94 57.85
C GLN A 134 0.64 -19.13 58.80
N ASN A 135 0.10 -20.28 58.35
CA ASN A 135 0.08 -21.50 59.15
C ASN A 135 1.50 -21.98 59.51
N LEU A 136 2.42 -21.97 58.59
CA LEU A 136 3.84 -22.27 58.82
C LEU A 136 4.42 -21.31 59.89
N SER A 137 4.17 -20.00 59.76
CA SER A 137 4.65 -18.99 60.69
C SER A 137 4.12 -19.23 62.13
N GLU A 138 2.86 -19.59 62.25
CA GLU A 138 2.22 -19.88 63.56
C GLU A 138 2.85 -21.14 64.19
N LEU A 139 3.00 -22.21 63.42
CA LEU A 139 3.55 -23.46 63.90
C LEU A 139 5.05 -23.35 64.23
N SER A 140 5.78 -22.50 63.49
CA SER A 140 7.21 -22.24 63.78
C SER A 140 7.45 -21.58 65.13
N LYS A 141 6.48 -20.83 65.67
CA LYS A 141 6.54 -20.21 67.00
C LYS A 141 6.30 -21.20 68.14
N ARG A 142 5.63 -22.34 67.83
CA ARG A 142 5.18 -23.31 68.84
C ARG A 142 6.03 -24.59 68.81
N TYR A 143 6.57 -24.96 67.64
CA TYR A 143 7.23 -26.23 67.42
C TYR A 143 8.60 -26.03 66.79
N GLY A 144 9.56 -26.81 67.20
CA GLY A 144 10.90 -26.83 66.60
C GLY A 144 10.90 -27.45 65.20
N PRO A 145 11.97 -27.22 64.39
CA PRO A 145 12.03 -27.63 62.98
C PRO A 145 11.97 -29.14 62.75
N LYS A 146 12.18 -29.97 63.74
CA LYS A 146 12.07 -31.44 63.65
C LYS A 146 10.69 -31.98 64.05
N HIS A 147 9.80 -31.15 64.47
CA HIS A 147 8.47 -31.59 64.89
C HIS A 147 7.57 -31.95 63.68
N PRO A 148 6.87 -33.11 63.71
CA PRO A 148 6.05 -33.56 62.57
C PRO A 148 5.06 -32.49 62.02
N LYS A 149 4.42 -31.69 62.89
CA LYS A 149 3.50 -30.64 62.49
C LYS A 149 4.20 -29.50 61.73
N TYR A 150 5.41 -29.12 62.14
CA TYR A 150 6.21 -28.14 61.43
C TYR A 150 6.63 -28.65 60.04
N ILE A 151 7.13 -29.89 59.98
CA ILE A 151 7.54 -30.52 58.73
C ILE A 151 6.36 -30.58 57.73
N ALA A 152 5.20 -30.97 58.21
CA ALA A 152 3.96 -31.00 57.37
C ALA A 152 3.56 -29.61 56.87
N ALA A 153 3.60 -28.58 57.72
CA ALA A 153 3.28 -27.20 57.34
C ALA A 153 4.32 -26.63 56.35
N GLN A 154 5.60 -26.94 56.55
CA GLN A 154 6.66 -26.56 55.63
C GLN A 154 6.44 -27.20 54.24
N SER A 155 6.16 -28.52 54.21
CA SER A 155 5.88 -29.23 52.95
C SER A 155 4.67 -28.64 52.22
N ASN A 156 3.60 -28.29 52.93
CA ASN A 156 2.40 -27.68 52.36
C ASN A 156 2.70 -26.29 51.80
N PHE A 157 3.50 -25.49 52.50
CA PHE A 157 3.94 -24.18 52.00
C PHE A 157 4.79 -24.31 50.73
N ASP A 158 5.79 -25.20 50.75
CA ASP A 158 6.68 -25.44 49.60
C ASP A 158 5.88 -25.93 48.39
N GLU A 159 4.89 -26.79 48.57
CA GLU A 159 4.00 -27.26 47.51
C GLU A 159 3.15 -26.13 46.93
N SER A 160 2.49 -25.35 47.79
CA SER A 160 1.64 -24.23 47.36
C SER A 160 2.43 -23.16 46.61
N LEU A 161 3.67 -22.88 47.09
CA LEU A 161 4.59 -21.95 46.43
C LEU A 161 4.98 -22.44 45.03
N GLU A 162 5.32 -23.72 44.90
CA GLU A 162 5.69 -24.31 43.60
C GLU A 162 4.52 -24.34 42.61
N VAL A 163 3.31 -24.63 43.09
CA VAL A 163 2.11 -24.58 42.25
C VAL A 163 1.84 -23.13 41.75
N PHE A 164 1.95 -22.15 42.64
CA PHE A 164 1.82 -20.72 42.27
C PHE A 164 2.89 -20.32 41.27
N ARG A 165 4.18 -20.62 41.52
CA ARG A 165 5.28 -20.31 40.61
C ARG A 165 5.12 -20.98 39.25
N ARG A 166 4.57 -22.19 39.20
CA ARG A 166 4.27 -22.90 37.96
C ARG A 166 3.22 -22.16 37.12
N GLN A 167 2.18 -21.66 37.78
CA GLN A 167 1.14 -20.85 37.09
C GLN A 167 1.72 -19.54 36.58
N VAL A 168 2.50 -18.82 37.37
CA VAL A 168 3.19 -17.59 36.95
C VAL A 168 4.07 -17.88 35.73
N ARG A 169 4.89 -18.93 35.74
CA ARG A 169 5.70 -19.36 34.59
C ARG A 169 4.84 -19.60 33.33
N LYS A 170 3.66 -20.22 33.51
CA LYS A 170 2.73 -20.49 32.40
C LYS A 170 2.18 -19.19 31.80
N VAL A 171 1.74 -18.25 32.62
CA VAL A 171 1.26 -16.94 32.17
C VAL A 171 2.37 -16.18 31.43
N VAL A 172 3.56 -16.13 32.04
CA VAL A 172 4.74 -15.44 31.48
C VAL A 172 5.18 -16.03 30.17
N SER A 173 5.13 -17.37 30.02
CA SER A 173 5.45 -18.02 28.72
C SER A 173 4.46 -17.61 27.62
N GLY A 174 3.24 -17.22 27.99
CA GLY A 174 2.24 -16.67 27.06
C GLY A 174 2.65 -15.31 26.48
N PHE A 175 3.35 -14.47 27.26
CA PHE A 175 3.79 -13.15 26.77
C PHE A 175 4.82 -13.26 25.65
N ALA A 176 5.76 -14.21 25.74
CA ALA A 176 6.74 -14.44 24.68
C ALA A 176 6.06 -14.83 23.37
N LYS A 177 5.05 -15.71 23.44
CA LYS A 177 4.26 -16.09 22.27
C LYS A 177 3.44 -14.93 21.73
N ALA A 178 2.76 -14.19 22.60
CA ALA A 178 1.95 -13.04 22.21
C ALA A 178 2.79 -11.94 21.55
N TYR A 179 3.96 -11.65 22.10
CA TYR A 179 4.91 -10.70 21.50
C TYR A 179 5.42 -11.16 20.13
N SER A 180 5.85 -12.42 20.02
CA SER A 180 6.28 -13.00 18.75
C SER A 180 5.18 -12.92 17.67
N GLN A 181 3.95 -13.23 18.05
CA GLN A 181 2.80 -13.11 17.13
C GLN A 181 2.56 -11.65 16.73
N ALA A 182 2.56 -10.72 17.68
CA ALA A 182 2.34 -9.29 17.38
C ALA A 182 3.44 -8.72 16.46
N VAL A 183 4.69 -9.14 16.62
CA VAL A 183 5.79 -8.76 15.71
C VAL A 183 5.58 -9.35 14.32
N SER A 184 5.15 -10.60 14.22
CA SER A 184 4.83 -11.26 12.95
C SER A 184 3.69 -10.54 12.21
N ASP A 185 2.62 -10.21 12.93
CA ASP A 185 1.45 -9.47 12.38
C ASP A 185 1.87 -8.08 11.90
N GLN A 186 2.68 -7.36 12.68
CA GLN A 186 3.24 -6.07 12.29
C GLN A 186 4.07 -6.17 11.01
N GLN A 187 4.92 -7.20 10.88
CA GLN A 187 5.74 -7.41 9.69
C GLN A 187 4.89 -7.75 8.47
N ALA A 188 3.86 -8.60 8.64
CA ALA A 188 2.95 -8.96 7.56
C ALA A 188 2.19 -7.72 7.03
N LEU A 189 1.66 -6.89 7.94
CA LEU A 189 0.98 -5.64 7.57
C LEU A 189 1.93 -4.62 6.92
N SER A 190 3.18 -4.54 7.37
CA SER A 190 4.19 -3.68 6.73
C SER A 190 4.47 -4.12 5.29
N ARG A 191 4.60 -5.43 5.03
CA ARG A 191 4.80 -5.96 3.68
C ARG A 191 3.59 -5.69 2.78
N ALA A 192 2.37 -5.94 3.29
CA ALA A 192 1.15 -5.66 2.55
C ALA A 192 1.03 -4.17 2.18
N LEU A 193 1.36 -3.27 3.11
CA LEU A 193 1.38 -1.83 2.83
C LEU A 193 2.41 -1.45 1.75
N ASP A 194 3.61 -2.04 1.79
CA ASP A 194 4.65 -1.78 0.79
C ASP A 194 4.29 -2.35 -0.59
N GLU A 195 3.53 -3.43 -0.65
CA GLU A 195 2.96 -4.00 -1.87
C GLU A 195 1.90 -3.05 -2.45
N SER A 196 0.89 -2.67 -1.66
CA SER A 196 -0.16 -1.72 -2.10
C SER A 196 0.43 -0.38 -2.58
N LYS A 197 1.53 0.10 -1.95
CA LYS A 197 2.24 1.30 -2.41
C LYS A 197 2.93 1.11 -3.77
N ARG A 198 3.47 -0.06 -4.04
CA ARG A 198 4.06 -0.38 -5.35
C ARG A 198 2.98 -0.46 -6.42
N ASP A 199 1.84 -1.04 -6.09
CA ASP A 199 0.71 -1.17 -6.99
C ASP A 199 0.16 0.20 -7.40
N ILE A 200 -0.07 1.11 -6.44
CA ILE A 200 -0.54 2.47 -6.76
C ILE A 200 0.48 3.25 -7.61
N GLN A 201 1.79 3.05 -7.40
CA GLN A 201 2.82 3.66 -8.24
C GLN A 201 2.79 3.09 -9.68
N GLY A 202 2.55 1.79 -9.82
CA GLY A 202 2.33 1.13 -11.11
C GLY A 202 1.10 1.69 -11.83
N ILE A 203 -0.03 1.77 -11.13
CA ILE A 203 -1.28 2.35 -11.64
C ILE A 203 -1.08 3.81 -12.07
N ASN A 204 -0.39 4.62 -11.28
CA ASN A 204 -0.13 6.02 -11.60
C ASN A 204 0.76 6.17 -12.85
N ARG A 205 1.76 5.32 -13.05
CA ARG A 205 2.55 5.29 -14.29
C ARG A 205 1.68 4.98 -15.51
N LYS A 206 0.90 3.91 -15.43
CA LYS A 206 -0.03 3.54 -16.51
C LYS A 206 -1.03 4.66 -16.83
N ARG A 207 -1.55 5.33 -15.82
CA ARG A 207 -2.46 6.47 -15.97
C ARG A 207 -1.77 7.66 -16.63
N TYR A 208 -0.51 7.93 -16.31
CA TYR A 208 0.26 9.00 -16.95
C TYR A 208 0.48 8.71 -18.45
N GLU A 209 0.91 7.49 -18.80
CA GLU A 209 1.09 7.08 -20.19
C GLU A 209 -0.22 7.12 -20.98
N LEU A 210 -1.31 6.59 -20.40
CA LEU A 210 -2.65 6.69 -20.98
C LEU A 210 -3.02 8.14 -21.28
N SER A 211 -2.83 9.05 -20.33
CA SER A 211 -3.11 10.46 -20.49
C SER A 211 -2.23 11.14 -21.56
N GLN A 212 -1.01 10.67 -21.79
CA GLN A 212 -0.16 11.15 -22.89
C GLN A 212 -0.73 10.71 -24.24
N LEU A 213 -1.07 9.43 -24.42
CA LEU A 213 -1.67 8.91 -25.64
C LEU A 213 -3.02 9.58 -25.95
N GLU A 214 -3.84 9.83 -24.94
CA GLU A 214 -5.10 10.56 -25.11
C GLU A 214 -4.88 11.99 -25.59
N ARG A 215 -3.88 12.70 -25.07
CA ARG A 215 -3.51 14.04 -25.56
C ARG A 215 -2.98 14.00 -26.98
N GLU A 216 -2.22 13.00 -27.37
CA GLU A 216 -1.70 12.85 -28.73
C GLU A 216 -2.83 12.64 -29.73
N VAL A 217 -3.77 11.75 -29.44
CA VAL A 217 -5.00 11.57 -30.24
C VAL A 217 -5.77 12.88 -30.34
N GLN A 218 -5.97 13.57 -29.22
CA GLN A 218 -6.69 14.84 -29.18
C GLN A 218 -6.02 15.91 -30.05
N THR A 219 -4.70 16.03 -29.98
CA THR A 219 -3.91 16.99 -30.76
C THR A 219 -3.97 16.66 -32.25
N SER A 220 -3.76 15.39 -32.63
CA SER A 220 -3.84 14.94 -34.01
C SER A 220 -5.24 15.17 -34.59
N ARG A 221 -6.28 14.91 -33.80
CA ARG A 221 -7.68 15.17 -34.20
C ARG A 221 -7.97 16.67 -34.40
N GLN A 222 -7.46 17.52 -33.51
CA GLN A 222 -7.63 18.98 -33.65
C GLN A 222 -6.90 19.50 -34.85
N LEU A 223 -5.67 19.05 -35.14
CA LEU A 223 -4.93 19.42 -36.34
C LEU A 223 -5.64 18.98 -37.61
N TYR A 224 -6.08 17.74 -37.70
CA TYR A 224 -6.86 17.23 -38.82
C TYR A 224 -8.11 18.07 -39.08
N ASN A 225 -8.91 18.33 -38.03
CA ASN A 225 -10.14 19.11 -38.16
C ASN A 225 -9.87 20.56 -38.58
N LEU A 226 -8.82 21.20 -38.07
CA LEU A 226 -8.42 22.55 -38.43
C LEU A 226 -8.09 22.68 -39.93
N PHE A 227 -7.40 21.68 -40.48
CA PHE A 227 -7.05 21.65 -41.91
C PHE A 227 -8.22 21.22 -42.80
N PHE A 228 -9.09 20.33 -42.32
CA PHE A 228 -10.26 19.87 -43.07
C PHE A 228 -11.34 20.94 -43.25
N THR A 229 -11.46 21.86 -42.28
CA THR A 229 -12.50 22.92 -42.29
C THR A 229 -12.07 24.21 -42.99
N ARG A 230 -10.83 24.33 -43.46
CA ARG A 230 -10.30 25.48 -44.23
C ARG A 230 -10.19 25.19 -45.71
#